data_1df10cd27d6f8d5ed3674df4d0348740
#
_entry.id   1df10cd27d6f8d5ed3674df4d0348740
#
_cell.length_a   1.000
_cell.length_b   1.000
_cell.length_c   1.000
_cell.angle_alpha   90.00
_cell.angle_beta   90.00
_cell.angle_gamma   90.00
#
_symmetry.space_group_name_H-M   'P 1'
#
loop_
_entity.id
_entity.type
_entity.pdbx_description
1 polymer ?
#
loop_
_entity_poly.entity_id
_entity_poly.type
_entity_poly.pdbx_seq_one_letter_code
_entity_poly.pdbx_strand_id
1 'polypeptide(L)'
;WPCFGLGAAIGVLLVSLRRHDPNTTRHWLTATLWLQALGVFACLLGSGYGLALGVVLCGMPFLACMQLVMQRSRELAPHSTQRNAGLLTACFAVGQLSGPLLAALSSHFSGGLQPALVIAGSGLLIAGGLALQSVSAGRGLGANADAPTAQR
;
A
#
# COMPACT_ATOMS: atom_id res chain seq x y z
N TRP A 1 11.60 0.67 18.08
CA TRP A 1 10.23 1.15 17.92
C TRP A 1 10.15 2.67 17.68
N PRO A 2 10.88 3.55 18.46
CA PRO A 2 10.76 5.00 18.25
C PRO A 2 11.16 5.44 16.84
N CYS A 3 12.18 4.85 16.23
CA CYS A 3 12.61 5.18 14.86
C CYS A 3 11.53 4.86 13.81
N PHE A 4 10.79 3.75 14.00
CA PHE A 4 9.66 3.40 13.13
C PHE A 4 8.53 4.43 13.24
N GLY A 5 8.15 4.81 14.47
CA GLY A 5 7.10 5.80 14.71
C GLY A 5 7.46 7.19 14.18
N LEU A 6 8.70 7.63 14.37
CA LEU A 6 9.19 8.90 13.85
C LEU A 6 9.19 8.91 12.32
N GLY A 7 9.67 7.84 11.69
CA GLY A 7 9.62 7.68 10.24
C GLY A 7 8.18 7.74 9.70
N ALA A 8 7.25 7.04 10.34
CA ALA A 8 5.85 7.05 9.97
C ALA A 8 5.21 8.44 10.10
N ALA A 9 5.51 9.18 11.17
CA ALA A 9 5.03 10.55 11.35
C ALA A 9 5.54 11.49 10.26
N ILE A 10 6.82 11.41 9.91
CA ILE A 10 7.42 12.18 8.81
C ILE A 10 6.75 11.83 7.47
N GLY A 11 6.53 10.56 7.19
CA GLY A 11 5.87 10.09 5.97
C GLY A 11 4.46 10.67 5.81
N VAL A 12 3.66 10.64 6.88
CA VAL A 12 2.31 11.25 6.92
C VAL A 12 2.38 12.75 6.67
N LEU A 13 3.31 13.45 7.34
CA LEU A 13 3.46 14.90 7.20
C LEU A 13 3.78 15.29 5.75
N LEU A 14 4.72 14.59 5.12
CA LEU A 14 5.11 14.81 3.73
C LEU A 14 3.95 14.63 2.75
N VAL A 15 3.12 13.61 2.97
CA VAL A 15 1.93 13.37 2.14
C VAL A 15 0.85 14.40 2.41
N SER A 16 0.63 14.80 3.69
CA SER A 16 -0.42 15.75 4.08
C SER A 16 -0.16 17.17 3.59
N LEU A 17 1.12 17.57 3.48
CA LEU A 17 1.51 18.91 3.02
C LEU A 17 1.32 19.13 1.52
N ARG A 18 1.08 18.07 0.74
CA ARG A 18 0.88 18.17 -0.70
C ARG A 18 -0.59 17.97 -1.06
N ARG A 19 -1.15 18.91 -1.82
CA ARG A 19 -2.41 18.69 -2.54
C ARG A 19 -2.13 17.73 -3.69
N HIS A 20 -2.77 16.57 -3.67
CA HIS A 20 -2.57 15.54 -4.69
C HIS A 20 -3.75 15.54 -5.65
N ASP A 21 -3.44 15.74 -6.93
CA ASP A 21 -4.37 15.37 -8.00
C ASP A 21 -4.55 13.85 -8.05
N PRO A 22 -5.71 13.33 -8.54
CA PRO A 22 -5.98 11.90 -8.58
C PRO A 22 -4.89 11.05 -9.26
N ASN A 23 -4.26 11.58 -10.30
CA ASN A 23 -3.14 10.92 -10.98
C ASN A 23 -1.88 10.88 -10.10
N THR A 24 -1.61 11.96 -9.38
CA THR A 24 -0.47 12.07 -8.47
C THR A 24 -0.64 11.15 -7.28
N THR A 25 -1.84 11.03 -6.69
CA THR A 25 -2.16 10.10 -5.59
C THR A 25 -1.82 8.66 -5.95
N ARG A 26 -2.13 8.23 -7.18
CA ARG A 26 -1.81 6.90 -7.68
C ARG A 26 -0.31 6.62 -7.71
N HIS A 27 0.46 7.52 -8.30
CA HIS A 27 1.91 7.34 -8.39
C HIS A 27 2.57 7.32 -7.01
N TRP A 28 2.11 8.16 -6.10
CA TRP A 28 2.57 8.16 -4.72
C TRP A 28 2.21 6.87 -3.99
N LEU A 29 1.00 6.36 -4.18
CA LEU A 29 0.57 5.08 -3.60
C LEU A 29 1.47 3.93 -4.10
N THR A 30 1.72 3.87 -5.40
CA THR A 30 2.61 2.85 -5.99
C THR A 30 4.03 3.00 -5.46
N ALA A 31 4.56 4.22 -5.42
CA ALA A 31 5.91 4.50 -4.93
C ALA A 31 6.06 4.08 -3.46
N THR A 32 5.08 4.37 -2.60
CA THR A 32 5.10 3.95 -1.19
C THR A 32 5.06 2.44 -1.03
N LEU A 33 4.25 1.72 -1.82
CA LEU A 33 4.18 0.26 -1.79
C LEU A 33 5.49 -0.39 -2.26
N TRP A 34 6.09 0.11 -3.33
CA TRP A 34 7.37 -0.40 -3.81
C TRP A 34 8.53 -0.06 -2.87
N LEU A 35 8.50 1.11 -2.23
CA LEU A 35 9.48 1.47 -1.21
C LEU A 35 9.41 0.53 -0.01
N GLN A 36 8.20 0.16 0.44
CA GLN A 36 7.98 -0.85 1.48
C GLN A 36 8.51 -2.22 1.04
N ALA A 37 8.23 -2.64 -0.20
CA ALA A 37 8.75 -3.89 -0.74
C ALA A 37 10.28 -3.93 -0.70
N LEU A 38 10.94 -2.85 -1.12
CA LEU A 38 12.40 -2.72 -1.01
C LEU A 38 12.87 -2.82 0.43
N GLY A 39 12.17 -2.21 1.38
CA GLY A 39 12.47 -2.32 2.82
C GLY A 39 12.36 -3.76 3.32
N VAL A 40 11.32 -4.51 2.92
CA VAL A 40 11.15 -5.92 3.26
C VAL A 40 12.29 -6.77 2.67
N PHE A 41 12.65 -6.54 1.41
CA PHE A 41 13.77 -7.25 0.78
C PHE A 41 15.13 -6.89 1.38
N ALA A 42 15.33 -5.65 1.84
CA ALA A 42 16.53 -5.27 2.57
C ALA A 42 16.72 -6.08 3.87
N CYS A 43 15.64 -6.48 4.53
CA CYS A 43 15.70 -7.35 5.70
C CYS A 43 16.25 -8.75 5.37
N LEU A 44 16.14 -9.22 4.11
CA LEU A 44 16.70 -10.52 3.69
C LEU A 44 18.24 -10.53 3.64
N LEU A 45 18.88 -9.37 3.61
CA LEU A 45 20.35 -9.27 3.62
C LEU A 45 20.99 -9.78 4.91
N GLY A 46 20.19 -10.02 5.97
CA GLY A 46 20.65 -10.62 7.23
C GLY A 46 21.68 -9.80 8.01
N SER A 47 22.05 -8.61 7.53
CA SER A 47 22.99 -7.71 8.20
C SER A 47 22.25 -6.72 9.12
N GLY A 48 22.90 -6.28 10.19
CA GLY A 48 22.33 -5.24 11.08
C GLY A 48 21.96 -3.95 10.33
N TYR A 49 22.75 -3.57 9.33
CA TYR A 49 22.47 -2.43 8.45
C TYR A 49 21.25 -2.68 7.56
N GLY A 50 21.09 -3.90 7.02
CA GLY A 50 19.92 -4.29 6.23
C GLY A 50 18.63 -4.23 7.04
N LEU A 51 18.66 -4.68 8.29
CA LEU A 51 17.53 -4.58 9.21
C LEU A 51 17.19 -3.12 9.55
N ALA A 52 18.18 -2.29 9.88
CA ALA A 52 17.97 -0.88 10.17
C ALA A 52 17.36 -0.14 8.97
N LEU A 53 17.90 -0.35 7.78
CA LEU A 53 17.39 0.20 6.54
C LEU A 53 15.97 -0.29 6.26
N GLY A 54 15.70 -1.59 6.41
CA GLY A 54 14.39 -2.19 6.24
C GLY A 54 13.34 -1.58 7.15
N VAL A 55 13.64 -1.40 8.44
CA VAL A 55 12.73 -0.77 9.40
C VAL A 55 12.37 0.67 9.01
N VAL A 56 13.36 1.46 8.56
CA VAL A 56 13.12 2.84 8.12
C VAL A 56 12.30 2.88 6.82
N LEU A 57 12.67 2.07 5.83
CA LEU A 57 11.98 2.02 4.54
C LEU A 57 10.56 1.43 4.65
N CYS A 58 10.28 0.55 5.60
CA CYS A 58 8.92 0.08 5.87
C CYS A 58 8.12 1.07 6.71
N GLY A 59 8.72 1.66 7.75
CA GLY A 59 8.04 2.55 8.69
C GLY A 59 7.59 3.87 8.05
N MET A 60 8.48 4.51 7.30
CA MET A 60 8.24 5.83 6.72
C MET A 60 7.02 5.86 5.76
N PRO A 61 6.88 4.95 4.79
CA PRO A 61 5.76 4.97 3.86
C PRO A 61 4.49 4.30 4.42
N PHE A 62 4.56 3.59 5.55
CA PHE A 62 3.46 2.78 6.05
C PHE A 62 2.17 3.57 6.31
N LEU A 63 2.23 4.61 7.15
CA LEU A 63 1.07 5.46 7.44
C LEU A 63 0.70 6.34 6.23
N ALA A 64 1.69 6.78 5.45
CA ALA A 64 1.47 7.51 4.21
C ALA A 64 0.66 6.67 3.20
N CYS A 65 0.98 5.38 3.07
CA CYS A 65 0.25 4.42 2.24
C CYS A 65 -1.22 4.30 2.69
N MET A 66 -1.48 4.17 4.00
CA MET A 66 -2.83 4.11 4.54
C MET A 66 -3.65 5.36 4.22
N GLN A 67 -3.06 6.55 4.36
CA GLN A 67 -3.73 7.80 3.96
C GLN A 67 -4.03 7.85 2.47
N LEU A 68 -3.06 7.48 1.62
CA LEU A 68 -3.23 7.48 0.16
C LEU A 68 -4.30 6.48 -0.30
N VAL A 69 -4.37 5.30 0.31
CA VAL A 69 -5.42 4.30 0.04
C VAL A 69 -6.80 4.84 0.40
N MET A 70 -6.94 5.46 1.58
CA MET A 70 -8.20 6.08 2.02
C MET A 70 -8.60 7.24 1.11
N GLN A 71 -7.65 8.09 0.72
CA GLN A 71 -7.88 9.19 -0.22
C GLN A 71 -8.33 8.64 -1.57
N ARG A 72 -7.63 7.64 -2.11
CA ARG A 72 -7.97 7.01 -3.39
C ARG A 72 -9.35 6.37 -3.37
N SER A 73 -9.72 5.71 -2.28
CA SER A 73 -11.06 5.14 -2.11
C SER A 73 -12.16 6.20 -2.18
N ARG A 74 -11.94 7.37 -1.58
CA ARG A 74 -12.88 8.51 -1.65
C ARG A 74 -13.01 9.08 -3.06
N GLU A 75 -11.91 9.17 -3.79
CA GLU A 75 -11.90 9.65 -5.18
C GLU A 75 -12.66 8.72 -6.13
N LEU A 76 -12.52 7.40 -5.94
CA LEU A 76 -13.13 6.40 -6.81
C LEU A 76 -14.62 6.16 -6.51
N ALA A 77 -15.04 6.30 -5.26
CA ALA A 77 -16.40 5.97 -4.83
C ALA A 77 -16.90 6.92 -3.73
N PRO A 78 -17.20 8.18 -4.06
CA PRO A 78 -17.60 9.20 -3.09
C PRO A 78 -18.90 8.85 -2.35
N HIS A 79 -19.83 8.16 -3.01
CA HIS A 79 -21.13 7.79 -2.43
C HIS A 79 -21.05 6.61 -1.44
N SER A 80 -19.96 5.84 -1.43
CA SER A 80 -19.77 4.66 -0.57
C SER A 80 -18.55 4.78 0.35
N THR A 81 -18.11 5.99 0.62
CA THR A 81 -16.87 6.28 1.37
C THR A 81 -16.82 5.55 2.71
N GLN A 82 -17.92 5.55 3.47
CA GLN A 82 -17.95 4.94 4.80
C GLN A 82 -17.86 3.41 4.75
N ARG A 83 -18.56 2.77 3.80
CA ARG A 83 -18.49 1.33 3.58
C ARG A 83 -17.10 0.90 3.12
N ASN A 84 -16.51 1.64 2.21
CA ASN A 84 -15.17 1.36 1.70
C ASN A 84 -14.09 1.56 2.78
N ALA A 85 -14.21 2.58 3.62
CA ALA A 85 -13.31 2.77 4.74
C ALA A 85 -13.37 1.60 5.73
N GLY A 86 -14.59 1.12 6.05
CA GLY A 86 -14.78 -0.07 6.90
C GLY A 86 -14.15 -1.32 6.28
N LEU A 87 -14.35 -1.54 4.99
CA LEU A 87 -13.77 -2.69 4.27
C LEU A 87 -12.23 -2.63 4.27
N LEU A 88 -11.65 -1.47 3.98
CA LEU A 88 -10.19 -1.27 4.01
C LEU A 88 -9.61 -1.53 5.40
N THR A 89 -10.28 -1.04 6.44
CA THR A 89 -9.86 -1.29 7.83
C THR A 89 -9.95 -2.77 8.19
N ALA A 90 -11.01 -3.45 7.77
CA ALA A 90 -11.15 -4.89 7.98
C ALA A 90 -10.06 -5.69 7.25
N CYS A 91 -9.77 -5.38 5.99
CA CYS A 91 -8.68 -6.02 5.24
C CYS A 91 -7.31 -5.78 5.92
N PHE A 92 -7.09 -4.57 6.41
CA PHE A 92 -5.88 -4.24 7.16
C PHE A 92 -5.76 -5.04 8.46
N ALA A 93 -6.84 -5.17 9.23
CA ALA A 93 -6.87 -5.96 10.45
C ALA A 93 -6.57 -7.45 10.17
N VAL A 94 -7.15 -8.03 9.10
CA VAL A 94 -6.86 -9.39 8.66
C VAL A 94 -5.38 -9.53 8.29
N GLY A 95 -4.80 -8.57 7.58
CA GLY A 95 -3.37 -8.55 7.25
C GLY A 95 -2.47 -8.50 8.48
N GLN A 96 -2.86 -7.71 9.49
CA GLN A 96 -2.13 -7.62 10.76
C GLN A 96 -2.15 -8.91 11.58
N LEU A 97 -3.26 -9.66 11.53
CA LEU A 97 -3.37 -10.95 12.21
C LEU A 97 -2.63 -12.07 11.44
N SER A 98 -2.75 -12.07 10.12
CA SER A 98 -2.12 -13.10 9.27
C SER A 98 -0.59 -12.96 9.21
N GLY A 99 -0.05 -11.75 9.31
CA GLY A 99 1.39 -11.49 9.26
C GLY A 99 2.20 -12.27 10.30
N PRO A 100 1.93 -12.07 11.61
CA PRO A 100 2.60 -12.81 12.68
C PRO A 100 2.40 -14.33 12.58
N LEU A 101 1.20 -14.77 12.13
CA LEU A 101 0.93 -16.20 11.93
C LEU A 101 1.80 -16.79 10.83
N LEU A 102 1.92 -16.12 9.70
CA LEU A 102 2.81 -16.52 8.59
C LEU A 102 4.27 -16.52 9.04
N ALA A 103 4.69 -15.53 9.83
CA ALA A 103 6.04 -15.46 10.37
C ALA A 103 6.32 -16.63 11.32
N ALA A 104 5.38 -16.97 12.18
CA ALA A 104 5.50 -18.12 13.12
C ALA A 104 5.56 -19.45 12.36
N LEU A 105 4.68 -19.65 11.37
CA LEU A 105 4.69 -20.85 10.52
C LEU A 105 5.98 -20.97 9.72
N SER A 106 6.45 -19.88 9.11
CA SER A 106 7.71 -19.84 8.39
C SER A 106 8.89 -20.24 9.29
N SER A 107 8.93 -19.67 10.49
CA SER A 107 9.97 -19.99 11.49
C SER A 107 9.94 -21.44 11.92
N HIS A 108 8.75 -22.02 12.07
CA HIS A 108 8.56 -23.42 12.49
C HIS A 108 8.97 -24.42 11.40
N PHE A 109 8.56 -24.19 10.14
CA PHE A 109 8.78 -25.14 9.06
C PHE A 109 10.11 -24.95 8.32
N SER A 110 10.61 -23.72 8.22
CA SER A 110 11.80 -23.38 7.44
C SER A 110 12.99 -22.97 8.29
N GLY A 111 12.84 -22.93 9.62
CA GLY A 111 13.89 -22.48 10.53
C GLY A 111 14.25 -20.99 10.44
N GLY A 112 13.45 -20.19 9.69
CA GLY A 112 13.72 -18.77 9.51
C GLY A 112 12.54 -17.96 8.98
N LEU A 113 12.70 -16.64 8.99
CA LEU A 113 11.69 -15.66 8.54
C LEU A 113 11.74 -15.39 7.03
N GLN A 114 12.74 -15.90 6.33
CA GLN A 114 12.98 -15.60 4.91
C GLN A 114 11.76 -15.87 4.01
N PRO A 115 11.06 -17.02 4.07
CA PRO A 115 9.89 -17.27 3.23
C PRO A 115 8.75 -16.29 3.48
N ALA A 116 8.50 -15.93 4.75
CA ALA A 116 7.47 -14.96 5.09
C ALA A 116 7.78 -13.56 4.52
N LEU A 117 9.04 -13.14 4.57
CA LEU A 117 9.50 -11.87 4.00
C LEU A 117 9.37 -11.85 2.47
N VAL A 118 9.69 -12.94 1.79
CA VAL A 118 9.54 -13.05 0.34
C VAL A 118 8.06 -12.96 -0.06
N ILE A 119 7.18 -13.67 0.64
CA ILE A 119 5.72 -13.59 0.41
C ILE A 119 5.22 -12.18 0.62
N ALA A 120 5.59 -11.52 1.73
CA ALA A 120 5.17 -10.17 2.03
C ALA A 120 5.67 -9.15 1.00
N GLY A 121 6.96 -9.21 0.64
CA GLY A 121 7.56 -8.33 -0.38
C GLY A 121 6.92 -8.51 -1.76
N SER A 122 6.68 -9.75 -2.17
CA SER A 122 5.99 -10.05 -3.43
C SER A 122 4.55 -9.53 -3.44
N GLY A 123 3.83 -9.67 -2.33
CA GLY A 123 2.48 -9.12 -2.16
C GLY A 123 2.46 -7.59 -2.32
N LEU A 124 3.43 -6.88 -1.74
CA LEU A 124 3.57 -5.43 -1.88
C LEU A 124 3.87 -5.00 -3.33
N LEU A 125 4.71 -5.76 -4.06
CA LEU A 125 5.00 -5.48 -5.48
C LEU A 125 3.74 -5.66 -6.34
N ILE A 126 2.99 -6.74 -6.12
CA ILE A 126 1.72 -7.00 -6.82
C ILE A 126 0.71 -5.91 -6.50
N ALA A 127 0.54 -5.53 -5.23
CA ALA A 127 -0.37 -4.45 -4.84
C ALA A 127 -0.01 -3.12 -5.50
N GLY A 128 1.29 -2.77 -5.57
CA GLY A 128 1.78 -1.60 -6.28
C GLY A 128 1.48 -1.64 -7.78
N GLY A 129 1.66 -2.80 -8.42
CA GLY A 129 1.31 -3.01 -9.82
C GLY A 129 -0.19 -2.86 -10.09
N LEU A 130 -1.05 -3.42 -9.23
CA LEU A 130 -2.51 -3.28 -9.32
C LEU A 130 -2.95 -1.82 -9.12
N ALA A 131 -2.29 -1.08 -8.21
CA ALA A 131 -2.55 0.34 -8.01
C ALA A 131 -2.29 1.16 -9.27
N LEU A 132 -1.31 0.80 -10.09
CA LEU A 132 -1.05 1.42 -11.38
C LEU A 132 -2.14 1.10 -12.42
N GLN A 133 -2.67 -0.12 -12.42
CA GLN A 133 -3.64 -0.57 -13.43
C GLN A 133 -5.07 -0.05 -13.18
N SER A 134 -5.41 0.31 -11.95
CA SER A 134 -6.78 0.68 -11.53
C SER A 134 -7.40 1.89 -12.24
N VAL A 135 -6.71 2.54 -13.17
CA VAL A 135 -7.16 3.73 -13.93
C VAL A 135 -7.74 3.39 -15.31
N SER A 136 -7.41 2.24 -15.87
CA SER A 136 -7.91 1.88 -17.21
C SER A 136 -9.42 1.57 -17.20
N ALA A 137 -9.94 1.05 -16.10
CA ALA A 137 -11.35 0.65 -15.99
C ALA A 137 -12.32 1.87 -15.88
N GLY A 138 -11.90 2.97 -15.26
CA GLY A 138 -12.75 4.17 -15.08
C GLY A 138 -12.92 5.01 -16.35
N ARG A 139 -11.94 5.00 -17.26
CA ARG A 139 -12.02 5.75 -18.52
C ARG A 139 -12.91 5.09 -19.57
N GLY A 140 -13.02 3.77 -19.54
CA GLY A 140 -13.87 3.04 -20.50
C GLY A 140 -15.37 3.22 -20.27
N LEU A 141 -15.78 3.43 -19.01
CA LEU A 141 -17.19 3.61 -18.65
C LEU A 141 -17.69 5.04 -18.88
N GLY A 142 -16.82 6.05 -18.75
CA GLY A 142 -17.16 7.45 -19.03
C GLY A 142 -17.30 7.77 -20.51
N ALA A 143 -16.48 7.16 -21.36
CA ALA A 143 -16.49 7.40 -22.81
C ALA A 143 -17.75 6.87 -23.51
N ASN A 144 -18.43 5.87 -22.94
CA ASN A 144 -19.68 5.35 -23.49
C ASN A 144 -20.93 6.08 -22.99
N ALA A 145 -20.82 6.89 -21.93
CA ALA A 145 -21.97 7.67 -21.42
C ALA A 145 -22.19 8.97 -22.19
N ASP A 146 -21.18 9.47 -22.88
CA ASP A 146 -21.21 10.74 -23.65
C ASP A 146 -21.46 10.54 -25.15
N ALA A 147 -21.86 9.34 -25.59
CA ALA A 147 -22.32 9.15 -26.97
C ALA A 147 -23.67 9.88 -27.15
N PRO A 148 -23.72 10.94 -27.97
CA PRO A 148 -24.97 11.64 -28.22
C PRO A 148 -25.96 10.67 -28.86
N THR A 149 -27.07 10.39 -28.17
CA THR A 149 -28.24 9.76 -28.77
C THR A 149 -28.70 10.68 -29.89
N ALA A 150 -28.29 10.36 -31.11
CA ALA A 150 -28.84 10.97 -32.31
C ALA A 150 -30.34 10.67 -32.32
N GLN A 151 -31.12 11.63 -31.93
CA GLN A 151 -32.59 11.61 -32.06
C GLN A 151 -32.91 11.61 -33.56
N ARG A 152 -33.60 10.57 -33.97
CA ARG A 152 -34.51 10.61 -35.14
C ARG A 152 -35.94 10.76 -34.65
#